data_0e7e1b828b05a324d74f674ad06c78cb
#
_entry.id   0e7e1b828b05a324d74f674ad06c78cb
#
_cell.length_a   1.000
_cell.length_b   1.000
_cell.length_c   1.000
_cell.angle_alpha   90.00
_cell.angle_beta   90.00
_cell.angle_gamma   90.00
#
_symmetry.space_group_name_H-M   'P 1'
#
loop_
_entity.id
_entity.type
_entity.pdbx_description
1 polymer ?
#
loop_
_entity_poly.entity_id
_entity_poly.type
_entity_poly.pdbx_seq_one_letter_code
_entity_poly.pdbx_strand_id
1 'polypeptide(L)'
;MSVPKYRLDAIETIGRKILQEYDPALLDGPPQAVPIETIIEIKFDLTLEYHCLRKNGSILGETIFDEGAAILYDQDEKRYRLIAVKAGTILVEERLCVDRLLGRLRFTCAHELGHWVLHQKLYSGTGDVAAYEGKTSLDESHGLVEWQADALATALLMPLPQIKRSVYRLRAGRSNEQLVAEMAQIFQVSKQAMRIRLETRNLI
;
A
#
# COMPACT_ATOMS: atom_id res chain seq x y z
N MET A 1 6.72 -16.44 15.90
CA MET A 1 7.44 -15.19 16.25
C MET A 1 6.43 -14.13 16.70
N SER A 2 6.81 -13.17 17.57
CA SER A 2 5.89 -12.09 17.94
C SER A 2 5.88 -11.00 16.87
N VAL A 3 4.71 -10.40 16.60
CA VAL A 3 4.56 -9.28 15.66
C VAL A 3 5.43 -8.11 16.13
N PRO A 4 6.27 -7.53 15.25
CA PRO A 4 7.04 -6.34 15.58
C PRO A 4 6.10 -5.18 15.93
N LYS A 5 6.39 -4.45 17.02
CA LYS A 5 5.58 -3.30 17.45
C LYS A 5 6.23 -1.99 16.99
N TYR A 6 5.89 -1.53 15.79
CA TYR A 6 6.34 -0.23 15.30
C TYR A 6 5.42 0.89 15.80
N ARG A 7 6.02 1.99 16.25
CA ARG A 7 5.29 3.24 16.49
C ARG A 7 5.10 3.98 15.17
N LEU A 8 4.05 4.77 15.07
CA LEU A 8 3.73 5.53 13.85
C LEU A 8 4.91 6.37 13.31
N ASP A 9 5.65 7.03 14.23
CA ASP A 9 6.81 7.85 13.85
C ASP A 9 7.98 7.01 13.27
N ALA A 10 8.14 5.78 13.74
CA ALA A 10 9.12 4.85 13.19
C ALA A 10 8.73 4.45 11.77
N ILE A 11 7.45 4.13 11.54
CA ILE A 11 6.92 3.80 10.19
C ILE A 11 7.06 5.00 9.23
N GLU A 12 6.74 6.22 9.68
CA GLU A 12 6.97 7.44 8.90
C GLU A 12 8.46 7.62 8.54
N THR A 13 9.35 7.28 9.45
CA THR A 13 10.80 7.35 9.20
C THR A 13 11.23 6.31 8.17
N ILE A 14 10.69 5.08 8.24
CA ILE A 14 10.93 4.03 7.24
C ILE A 14 10.44 4.50 5.86
N GLY A 15 9.20 4.97 5.75
CA GLY A 15 8.65 5.47 4.48
C GLY A 15 9.49 6.61 3.90
N ARG A 16 9.88 7.58 4.73
CA ARG A 16 10.75 8.69 4.31
C ARG A 16 12.12 8.18 3.81
N LYS A 17 12.73 7.22 4.50
CA LYS A 17 14.01 6.64 4.08
C LYS A 17 13.90 5.94 2.73
N ILE A 18 12.83 5.17 2.50
CA ILE A 18 12.57 4.50 1.22
C ILE A 18 12.51 5.53 0.08
N LEU A 19 11.73 6.62 0.25
CA LEU A 19 11.59 7.66 -0.75
C LEU A 19 12.88 8.45 -0.96
N GLN A 20 13.61 8.76 0.12
CA GLN A 20 14.90 9.46 0.06
C GLN A 20 15.97 8.67 -0.73
N GLU A 21 15.98 7.35 -0.55
CA GLU A 21 16.91 6.46 -1.23
C GLU A 21 16.54 6.21 -2.70
N TYR A 22 15.24 6.28 -3.03
CA TYR A 22 14.77 6.10 -4.40
C TYR A 22 14.91 7.39 -5.21
N ASP A 23 14.33 8.48 -4.74
CA ASP A 23 14.42 9.81 -5.34
C ASP A 23 14.13 10.90 -4.28
N PRO A 24 15.13 11.65 -3.84
CA PRO A 24 14.96 12.73 -2.86
C PRO A 24 13.94 13.79 -3.29
N ALA A 25 13.71 13.99 -4.59
CA ALA A 25 12.74 14.96 -5.09
C ALA A 25 11.30 14.64 -4.67
N LEU A 26 11.02 13.37 -4.34
CA LEU A 26 9.72 12.95 -3.77
C LEU A 26 9.48 13.53 -2.37
N LEU A 27 10.51 13.99 -1.67
CA LEU A 27 10.40 14.65 -0.37
C LEU A 27 10.61 16.15 -0.44
N ASP A 28 11.59 16.61 -1.23
CA ASP A 28 12.04 18.00 -1.24
C ASP A 28 11.60 18.79 -2.47
N GLY A 29 11.23 18.12 -3.55
CA GLY A 29 10.73 18.68 -4.79
C GLY A 29 9.28 19.22 -4.72
N PRO A 30 8.67 19.58 -5.84
CA PRO A 30 7.25 19.95 -5.90
C PRO A 30 6.36 18.75 -5.53
N PRO A 31 5.17 19.01 -4.93
CA PRO A 31 4.20 17.95 -4.61
C PRO A 31 3.80 17.17 -5.86
N GLN A 32 3.88 15.87 -5.77
CA GLN A 32 3.58 14.95 -6.87
C GLN A 32 3.14 13.57 -6.36
N ALA A 33 2.56 12.77 -7.25
CA ALA A 33 2.26 11.38 -6.96
C ALA A 33 3.56 10.56 -6.89
N VAL A 34 3.69 9.70 -5.86
CA VAL A 34 4.83 8.78 -5.72
C VAL A 34 4.67 7.62 -6.69
N PRO A 35 5.65 7.25 -7.52
CA PRO A 35 5.55 6.15 -8.48
C PRO A 35 5.69 4.79 -7.77
N ILE A 36 4.66 4.38 -7.04
CA ILE A 36 4.73 3.23 -6.11
C ILE A 36 5.02 1.91 -6.82
N GLU A 37 4.41 1.68 -7.99
CA GLU A 37 4.63 0.47 -8.78
C GLU A 37 6.10 0.38 -9.22
N THR A 38 6.67 1.48 -9.70
CA THR A 38 8.11 1.53 -10.07
C THR A 38 9.03 1.34 -8.85
N ILE A 39 8.64 1.86 -7.68
CA ILE A 39 9.38 1.62 -6.43
C ILE A 39 9.38 0.13 -6.08
N ILE A 40 8.24 -0.53 -6.19
CA ILE A 40 8.11 -1.98 -5.96
C ILE A 40 9.08 -2.75 -6.87
N GLU A 41 9.00 -2.49 -8.18
CA GLU A 41 9.75 -3.26 -9.18
C GLU A 41 11.24 -2.92 -9.20
N ILE A 42 11.60 -1.62 -9.17
CA ILE A 42 12.99 -1.20 -9.40
C ILE A 42 13.80 -1.10 -8.11
N LYS A 43 13.19 -0.55 -7.01
CA LYS A 43 13.94 -0.40 -5.76
C LYS A 43 13.99 -1.68 -4.95
N PHE A 44 12.87 -2.42 -4.92
CA PHE A 44 12.75 -3.65 -4.12
C PHE A 44 13.00 -4.92 -4.91
N ASP A 45 13.12 -4.84 -6.24
CA ASP A 45 13.27 -6.00 -7.15
C ASP A 45 12.15 -7.04 -6.94
N LEU A 46 10.91 -6.54 -6.76
CA LEU A 46 9.72 -7.36 -6.58
C LEU A 46 8.94 -7.46 -7.89
N THR A 47 8.26 -8.57 -8.08
CA THR A 47 7.37 -8.76 -9.23
C THR A 47 5.96 -8.28 -8.87
N LEU A 48 5.36 -7.43 -9.70
CA LEU A 48 3.98 -6.96 -9.54
C LEU A 48 3.10 -7.59 -10.61
N GLU A 49 2.11 -8.37 -10.20
CA GLU A 49 1.21 -9.09 -11.12
C GLU A 49 -0.26 -8.76 -10.82
N TYR A 50 -1.07 -8.68 -11.88
CA TYR A 50 -2.49 -8.34 -11.81
C TYR A 50 -3.34 -9.52 -12.24
N HIS A 51 -4.20 -10.00 -11.31
CA HIS A 51 -5.04 -11.18 -11.53
C HIS A 51 -6.40 -11.01 -10.87
N CYS A 52 -7.39 -11.79 -11.30
CA CYS A 52 -8.60 -11.98 -10.53
C CYS A 52 -8.31 -12.87 -9.31
N LEU A 53 -8.08 -12.25 -8.15
CA LEU A 53 -7.66 -12.99 -6.95
C LEU A 53 -8.80 -13.84 -6.41
N ARG A 54 -9.99 -13.27 -6.30
CA ARG A 54 -11.19 -13.99 -5.80
C ARG A 54 -12.43 -13.61 -6.59
N LYS A 55 -13.31 -14.57 -6.81
CA LYS A 55 -14.59 -14.37 -7.53
C LYS A 55 -15.40 -13.18 -7.00
N ASN A 56 -15.45 -13.02 -5.70
CA ASN A 56 -16.22 -11.97 -5.03
C ASN A 56 -15.44 -10.66 -4.82
N GLY A 57 -14.15 -10.60 -5.18
CA GLY A 57 -13.29 -9.43 -4.97
C GLY A 57 -13.02 -9.10 -3.49
N SER A 58 -13.08 -10.09 -2.62
CA SER A 58 -12.83 -9.91 -1.18
C SER A 58 -11.38 -9.62 -0.84
N ILE A 59 -10.44 -10.08 -1.70
CA ILE A 59 -9.01 -9.86 -1.57
C ILE A 59 -8.58 -8.91 -2.67
N LEU A 60 -7.86 -7.85 -2.32
CA LEU A 60 -7.41 -6.82 -3.25
C LEU A 60 -5.91 -6.90 -3.54
N GLY A 61 -5.15 -7.50 -2.65
CA GLY A 61 -3.72 -7.73 -2.78
C GLY A 61 -3.28 -8.91 -1.94
N GLU A 62 -2.12 -9.45 -2.28
CA GLU A 62 -1.50 -10.57 -1.60
C GLU A 62 0.01 -10.53 -1.81
N THR A 63 0.77 -10.50 -0.72
CA THR A 63 2.25 -10.52 -0.75
C THR A 63 2.76 -11.93 -0.56
N ILE A 64 3.54 -12.42 -1.53
CA ILE A 64 4.14 -13.76 -1.53
C ILE A 64 5.53 -13.70 -0.90
N PHE A 65 5.67 -14.28 0.30
CA PHE A 65 6.94 -14.28 1.03
C PHE A 65 7.84 -15.47 0.71
N ASP A 66 7.25 -16.62 0.38
CA ASP A 66 7.95 -17.84 0.00
C ASP A 66 7.45 -18.37 -1.34
N GLU A 67 8.29 -19.08 -2.09
CA GLU A 67 7.86 -19.71 -3.33
C GLU A 67 6.83 -20.82 -3.08
N GLY A 68 5.88 -20.99 -4.00
CA GLY A 68 4.87 -22.03 -3.88
C GLY A 68 3.72 -21.86 -4.89
N ALA A 69 2.48 -21.99 -4.45
CA ALA A 69 1.30 -21.86 -5.30
C ALA A 69 0.27 -20.91 -4.68
N ALA A 70 -0.20 -19.94 -5.48
CA ALA A 70 -1.31 -19.07 -5.14
C ALA A 70 -2.61 -19.54 -5.80
N ILE A 71 -3.74 -19.24 -5.16
CA ILE A 71 -5.08 -19.57 -5.66
C ILE A 71 -5.63 -18.34 -6.38
N LEU A 72 -5.92 -18.47 -7.68
CA LEU A 72 -6.54 -17.43 -8.49
C LEU A 72 -7.88 -17.89 -9.04
N TYR A 73 -8.78 -16.93 -9.31
CA TYR A 73 -10.05 -17.22 -9.94
C TYR A 73 -9.94 -16.99 -11.45
N ASP A 74 -10.14 -18.06 -12.23
CA ASP A 74 -10.23 -18.00 -13.68
C ASP A 74 -11.65 -17.57 -14.08
N GLN A 75 -11.76 -16.40 -14.73
CA GLN A 75 -13.05 -15.83 -15.12
C GLN A 75 -13.68 -16.57 -16.30
N ASP A 76 -12.87 -17.12 -17.21
CA ASP A 76 -13.33 -17.81 -18.42
C ASP A 76 -13.83 -19.21 -18.07
N GLU A 77 -13.05 -19.95 -17.28
CA GLU A 77 -13.40 -21.30 -16.84
C GLU A 77 -14.31 -21.33 -15.60
N LYS A 78 -14.55 -20.15 -14.97
CA LYS A 78 -15.39 -19.96 -13.77
C LYS A 78 -15.00 -20.88 -12.61
N ARG A 79 -13.70 -21.15 -12.46
CA ARG A 79 -13.14 -21.99 -11.40
C ARG A 79 -11.90 -21.39 -10.79
N TYR A 80 -11.53 -21.86 -9.61
CA TYR A 80 -10.23 -21.55 -9.02
C TYR A 80 -9.15 -22.43 -9.61
N ARG A 81 -7.96 -21.85 -9.81
CA ARG A 81 -6.76 -22.55 -10.24
C ARG A 81 -5.57 -22.20 -9.34
N LEU A 82 -4.62 -23.11 -9.25
CA LEU A 82 -3.32 -22.87 -8.65
C LEU A 82 -2.34 -22.37 -9.71
N ILE A 83 -1.61 -21.33 -9.40
CA ILE A 83 -0.46 -20.89 -10.19
C ILE A 83 0.81 -20.99 -9.35
N ALA A 84 1.94 -21.33 -9.97
CA ALA A 84 3.24 -21.25 -9.32
C ALA A 84 3.62 -19.76 -9.13
N VAL A 85 4.06 -19.41 -7.94
CA VAL A 85 4.49 -18.06 -7.59
C VAL A 85 5.85 -18.08 -6.93
N LYS A 86 6.64 -17.03 -7.12
CA LYS A 86 7.97 -16.87 -6.51
C LYS A 86 7.87 -15.97 -5.28
N ALA A 87 8.78 -16.16 -4.34
CA ALA A 87 8.99 -15.19 -3.27
C ALA A 87 9.28 -13.80 -3.85
N GLY A 88 8.70 -12.76 -3.24
CA GLY A 88 8.82 -11.39 -3.74
C GLY A 88 7.82 -11.03 -4.86
N THR A 89 6.79 -11.86 -5.08
CA THR A 89 5.66 -11.48 -5.94
C THR A 89 4.59 -10.77 -5.12
N ILE A 90 4.08 -9.67 -5.64
CA ILE A 90 2.88 -8.98 -5.13
C ILE A 90 1.77 -9.20 -6.16
N LEU A 91 0.70 -9.88 -5.75
CA LEU A 91 -0.50 -10.09 -6.55
C LEU A 91 -1.51 -9.00 -6.23
N VAL A 92 -2.10 -8.38 -7.24
CA VAL A 92 -3.09 -7.30 -7.09
C VAL A 92 -4.34 -7.64 -7.89
N GLU A 93 -5.51 -7.36 -7.32
CA GLU A 93 -6.80 -7.56 -7.96
C GLU A 93 -6.94 -6.71 -9.23
N GLU A 94 -7.03 -7.36 -10.40
CA GLU A 94 -7.07 -6.72 -11.72
C GLU A 94 -8.25 -5.76 -11.92
N ARG A 95 -9.39 -5.98 -11.19
CA ARG A 95 -10.55 -5.08 -11.23
C ARG A 95 -10.24 -3.68 -10.71
N LEU A 96 -9.10 -3.48 -10.04
CA LEU A 96 -8.62 -2.18 -9.63
C LEU A 96 -7.97 -1.39 -10.77
N CYS A 97 -7.59 -2.04 -11.89
CA CYS A 97 -6.90 -1.44 -13.04
C CYS A 97 -7.84 -0.60 -13.93
N VAL A 98 -8.64 0.26 -13.31
CA VAL A 98 -9.52 1.22 -13.99
C VAL A 98 -9.33 2.62 -13.39
N ASP A 99 -9.36 3.66 -14.20
CA ASP A 99 -9.04 5.05 -13.80
C ASP A 99 -9.75 5.50 -12.53
N ARG A 100 -11.05 5.18 -12.40
CA ARG A 100 -11.86 5.56 -11.22
C ARG A 100 -11.37 4.92 -9.92
N LEU A 101 -10.59 3.85 -9.98
CA LEU A 101 -10.04 3.12 -8.84
C LEU A 101 -8.53 3.31 -8.65
N LEU A 102 -7.89 4.18 -9.45
CA LEU A 102 -6.45 4.43 -9.40
C LEU A 102 -5.93 4.65 -7.98
N GLY A 103 -6.58 5.50 -7.19
CA GLY A 103 -6.16 5.75 -5.81
C GLY A 103 -6.24 4.50 -4.91
N ARG A 104 -7.20 3.59 -5.19
CA ARG A 104 -7.32 2.32 -4.48
C ARG A 104 -6.27 1.32 -4.93
N LEU A 105 -6.04 1.21 -6.24
CA LEU A 105 -4.97 0.38 -6.82
C LEU A 105 -3.63 0.73 -6.18
N ARG A 106 -3.26 2.00 -6.22
CA ARG A 106 -1.99 2.50 -5.67
C ARG A 106 -1.87 2.25 -4.17
N PHE A 107 -2.98 2.42 -3.43
CA PHE A 107 -2.98 2.14 -1.99
C PHE A 107 -2.80 0.65 -1.72
N THR A 108 -3.45 -0.24 -2.48
CA THR A 108 -3.23 -1.69 -2.40
C THR A 108 -1.77 -2.06 -2.68
N CYS A 109 -1.18 -1.57 -3.78
CA CYS A 109 0.24 -1.82 -4.07
C CYS A 109 1.16 -1.36 -2.94
N ALA A 110 0.92 -0.16 -2.37
CA ALA A 110 1.71 0.36 -1.27
C ALA A 110 1.51 -0.42 0.03
N HIS A 111 0.31 -0.94 0.28
CA HIS A 111 -0.03 -1.79 1.42
C HIS A 111 0.71 -3.12 1.37
N GLU A 112 0.68 -3.79 0.20
CA GLU A 112 1.41 -5.03 -0.01
C GLU A 112 2.94 -4.84 0.13
N LEU A 113 3.47 -3.73 -0.40
CA LEU A 113 4.86 -3.34 -0.13
C LEU A 113 5.10 -3.14 1.37
N GLY A 114 4.13 -2.62 2.10
CA GLY A 114 4.16 -2.47 3.55
C GLY A 114 4.35 -3.81 4.26
N HIS A 115 3.63 -4.83 3.85
CA HIS A 115 3.81 -6.18 4.36
C HIS A 115 5.21 -6.72 4.05
N TRP A 116 5.69 -6.58 2.84
CA TRP A 116 7.05 -7.00 2.49
C TRP A 116 8.12 -6.34 3.36
N VAL A 117 8.05 -5.02 3.51
CA VAL A 117 9.07 -4.24 4.23
C VAL A 117 9.05 -4.52 5.74
N LEU A 118 7.86 -4.62 6.34
CA LEU A 118 7.72 -4.67 7.80
C LEU A 118 7.60 -6.09 8.35
N HIS A 119 7.08 -7.04 7.56
CA HIS A 119 6.63 -8.33 8.07
C HIS A 119 7.31 -9.53 7.41
N GLN A 120 8.25 -9.34 6.47
CA GLN A 120 8.95 -10.44 5.79
C GLN A 120 9.51 -11.48 6.78
N LYS A 121 10.18 -11.02 7.85
CA LYS A 121 10.74 -11.93 8.88
C LYS A 121 9.68 -12.71 9.67
N LEU A 122 8.44 -12.22 9.70
CA LEU A 122 7.34 -12.86 10.40
C LEU A 122 6.77 -14.03 9.58
N TYR A 123 6.74 -13.88 8.25
CA TYR A 123 6.06 -14.79 7.34
C TYR A 123 6.99 -15.71 6.55
N SER A 124 8.21 -15.27 6.21
CA SER A 124 9.15 -16.13 5.49
C SER A 124 9.54 -17.38 6.27
N GLY A 125 9.56 -18.54 5.59
CA GLY A 125 9.91 -19.83 6.16
C GLY A 125 8.82 -20.48 7.01
N THR A 126 7.58 -19.96 6.97
CA THR A 126 6.45 -20.58 7.70
C THR A 126 5.82 -21.73 6.93
N GLY A 127 6.12 -21.87 5.63
CA GLY A 127 5.49 -22.84 4.73
C GLY A 127 4.10 -22.43 4.23
N ASP A 128 3.57 -21.30 4.71
CA ASP A 128 2.36 -20.69 4.20
C ASP A 128 2.74 -19.76 3.06
N VAL A 129 2.53 -20.17 1.83
CA VAL A 129 2.89 -19.44 0.59
C VAL A 129 2.21 -18.10 0.53
N ALA A 130 0.97 -18.03 0.98
CA ALA A 130 0.15 -16.85 1.11
C ALA A 130 -0.11 -16.58 2.59
N ALA A 131 0.75 -15.87 3.24
CA ALA A 131 0.64 -15.60 4.67
C ALA A 131 -0.60 -14.79 5.05
N TYR A 132 -1.39 -14.34 4.07
CA TYR A 132 -2.44 -13.36 4.35
C TYR A 132 -3.82 -13.63 3.75
N GLU A 133 -4.13 -14.84 3.31
CA GLU A 133 -5.51 -15.17 3.05
C GLU A 133 -6.33 -15.21 4.33
N GLY A 134 -7.07 -14.11 4.57
CA GLY A 134 -8.34 -14.11 5.29
C GLY A 134 -8.44 -15.02 6.52
N LYS A 135 -7.39 -15.15 7.33
CA LYS A 135 -7.60 -15.60 8.69
C LYS A 135 -8.44 -14.52 9.36
N THR A 136 -9.74 -14.72 9.34
CA THR A 136 -10.73 -14.07 10.20
C THR A 136 -10.45 -14.44 11.66
N SER A 137 -9.22 -14.36 12.10
CA SER A 137 -8.91 -14.37 13.51
C SER A 137 -9.10 -12.92 13.96
N LEU A 138 -10.06 -12.69 14.81
CA LEU A 138 -10.24 -11.51 15.65
C LEU A 138 -9.02 -11.34 16.61
N ASP A 139 -7.82 -11.71 16.18
CA ASP A 139 -6.61 -11.63 16.97
C ASP A 139 -6.04 -10.21 16.84
N GLU A 140 -5.79 -9.58 17.98
CA GLU A 140 -5.17 -8.26 18.08
C GLU A 140 -3.85 -8.16 17.27
N SER A 141 -3.16 -9.29 17.11
CA SER A 141 -1.94 -9.39 16.32
C SER A 141 -2.16 -9.13 14.84
N HIS A 142 -3.26 -9.61 14.27
CA HIS A 142 -3.62 -9.39 12.87
C HIS A 142 -3.95 -7.90 12.63
N GLY A 143 -4.80 -7.32 13.46
CA GLY A 143 -5.13 -5.91 13.37
C GLY A 143 -3.91 -4.99 13.44
N LEU A 144 -2.89 -5.37 14.23
CA LEU A 144 -1.64 -4.62 14.32
C LEU A 144 -0.81 -4.69 13.03
N VAL A 145 -0.72 -5.86 12.41
CA VAL A 145 0.02 -6.07 11.14
C VAL A 145 -0.61 -5.25 10.03
N GLU A 146 -1.94 -5.31 9.87
CA GLU A 146 -2.69 -4.53 8.88
C GLU A 146 -2.53 -3.03 9.10
N TRP A 147 -2.67 -2.58 10.35
CA TRP A 147 -2.46 -1.17 10.68
C TRP A 147 -1.05 -0.69 10.32
N GLN A 148 -0.02 -1.51 10.53
CA GLN A 148 1.36 -1.16 10.18
C GLN A 148 1.54 -1.06 8.66
N ALA A 149 0.97 -1.98 7.89
CA ALA A 149 0.99 -1.94 6.42
C ALA A 149 0.26 -0.69 5.90
N ASP A 150 -0.93 -0.38 6.41
CA ASP A 150 -1.68 0.83 6.10
C ASP A 150 -0.91 2.11 6.43
N ALA A 151 -0.25 2.13 7.58
CA ALA A 151 0.55 3.27 8.02
C ALA A 151 1.75 3.51 7.09
N LEU A 152 2.44 2.44 6.65
CA LEU A 152 3.55 2.57 5.70
C LEU A 152 3.04 2.96 4.30
N ALA A 153 1.95 2.37 3.81
CA ALA A 153 1.30 2.78 2.57
C ALA A 153 0.96 4.28 2.57
N THR A 154 0.39 4.74 3.68
CA THR A 154 0.07 6.16 3.89
C THR A 154 1.32 7.04 3.89
N ALA A 155 2.40 6.62 4.56
CA ALA A 155 3.66 7.36 4.62
C ALA A 155 4.36 7.45 3.25
N LEU A 156 4.27 6.39 2.45
CA LEU A 156 4.82 6.34 1.09
C LEU A 156 4.03 7.22 0.12
N LEU A 157 2.71 7.02 0.03
CA LEU A 157 1.88 7.73 -0.96
C LEU A 157 1.63 9.20 -0.60
N MET A 158 1.67 9.54 0.67
CA MET A 158 1.39 10.87 1.20
C MET A 158 2.50 11.33 2.16
N PRO A 159 3.74 11.55 1.66
CA PRO A 159 4.90 11.89 2.48
C PRO A 159 4.64 13.17 3.27
N LEU A 160 4.81 13.13 4.59
CA LEU A 160 4.45 14.22 5.49
C LEU A 160 5.10 15.58 5.14
N PRO A 161 6.38 15.66 4.71
CA PRO A 161 6.96 16.92 4.25
C PRO A 161 6.19 17.54 3.07
N GLN A 162 5.83 16.72 2.08
CA GLN A 162 5.08 17.18 0.91
C GLN A 162 3.64 17.58 1.28
N ILE A 163 2.99 16.80 2.15
CA ILE A 163 1.63 17.13 2.64
C ILE A 163 1.62 18.47 3.34
N LYS A 164 2.54 18.72 4.28
CA LYS A 164 2.65 19.99 4.99
C LYS A 164 2.89 21.17 4.04
N ARG A 165 3.79 21.00 3.07
CA ARG A 165 4.11 22.01 2.06
C ARG A 165 2.89 22.32 1.17
N SER A 166 2.14 21.28 0.76
CA SER A 166 0.93 21.42 -0.03
C SER A 166 -0.16 22.18 0.73
N VAL A 167 -0.41 21.80 1.99
CA VAL A 167 -1.36 22.52 2.85
C VAL A 167 -0.98 23.99 2.96
N TYR A 168 0.29 24.31 3.24
CA TYR A 168 0.74 25.69 3.35
C TYR A 168 0.50 26.50 2.07
N ARG A 169 0.74 25.91 0.90
CA ARG A 169 0.58 26.57 -0.41
C ARG A 169 -0.87 26.71 -0.84
N LEU A 170 -1.71 25.72 -0.55
CA LEU A 170 -3.04 25.60 -1.13
C LEU A 170 -4.16 26.09 -0.22
N ARG A 171 -3.93 26.25 1.08
CA ARG A 171 -4.99 26.52 2.08
C ARG A 171 -5.69 27.87 1.90
N ALA A 172 -4.98 28.90 1.40
CA ALA A 172 -5.52 30.24 1.30
C ALA A 172 -6.77 30.28 0.39
N GLY A 173 -7.91 30.74 0.94
CA GLY A 173 -9.16 30.87 0.21
C GLY A 173 -9.91 29.58 -0.12
N ARG A 174 -9.49 28.43 0.45
CA ARG A 174 -10.14 27.12 0.21
C ARG A 174 -10.82 26.59 1.45
N SER A 175 -11.95 25.91 1.25
CA SER A 175 -12.54 25.06 2.29
C SER A 175 -11.72 23.78 2.46
N ASN A 176 -11.92 23.06 3.59
CA ASN A 176 -11.26 21.78 3.82
C ASN A 176 -11.59 20.75 2.72
N GLU A 177 -12.83 20.76 2.20
CA GLU A 177 -13.28 19.89 1.10
C GLU A 177 -12.52 20.17 -0.19
N GLN A 178 -12.34 21.44 -0.54
CA GLN A 178 -11.58 21.85 -1.72
C GLN A 178 -10.11 21.48 -1.59
N LEU A 179 -9.51 21.71 -0.42
CA LEU A 179 -8.12 21.35 -0.13
C LEU A 179 -7.91 19.82 -0.24
N VAL A 180 -8.79 19.04 0.39
CA VAL A 180 -8.75 17.56 0.30
C VAL A 180 -8.86 17.09 -1.15
N ALA A 181 -9.80 17.67 -1.92
CA ALA A 181 -10.02 17.25 -3.30
C ALA A 181 -8.81 17.55 -4.19
N GLU A 182 -8.22 18.75 -4.08
CA GLU A 182 -7.05 19.15 -4.86
C GLU A 182 -5.80 18.33 -4.48
N MET A 183 -5.55 18.13 -3.17
CA MET A 183 -4.44 17.33 -2.71
C MET A 183 -4.60 15.84 -3.09
N ALA A 184 -5.81 15.28 -3.03
CA ALA A 184 -6.07 13.91 -3.48
C ALA A 184 -5.72 13.72 -4.97
N GLN A 185 -5.98 14.73 -5.79
CA GLN A 185 -5.59 14.74 -7.20
C GLN A 185 -4.07 14.77 -7.40
N ILE A 186 -3.37 15.69 -6.71
CA ILE A 186 -1.90 15.85 -6.81
C ILE A 186 -1.20 14.53 -6.43
N PHE A 187 -1.61 13.89 -5.33
CA PHE A 187 -0.98 12.68 -4.83
C PHE A 187 -1.56 11.39 -5.42
N GLN A 188 -2.60 11.50 -6.28
CA GLN A 188 -3.30 10.36 -6.89
C GLN A 188 -3.75 9.32 -5.86
N VAL A 189 -4.42 9.80 -4.80
CA VAL A 189 -5.03 8.99 -3.75
C VAL A 189 -6.52 9.29 -3.65
N SER A 190 -7.28 8.45 -2.93
CA SER A 190 -8.70 8.74 -2.70
C SER A 190 -8.87 9.98 -1.80
N LYS A 191 -9.97 10.72 -2.01
CA LYS A 191 -10.33 11.86 -1.13
C LYS A 191 -10.45 11.43 0.33
N GLN A 192 -10.94 10.22 0.59
CA GLN A 192 -11.06 9.66 1.93
C GLN A 192 -9.68 9.45 2.57
N ALA A 193 -8.73 8.82 1.85
CA ALA A 193 -7.37 8.63 2.36
C ALA A 193 -6.67 9.96 2.63
N MET A 194 -6.81 10.95 1.73
CA MET A 194 -6.26 12.28 1.95
C MET A 194 -6.88 12.98 3.16
N ARG A 195 -8.20 12.91 3.33
CA ARG A 195 -8.89 13.47 4.50
C ARG A 195 -8.35 12.86 5.80
N ILE A 196 -8.32 11.54 5.90
CA ILE A 196 -7.80 10.82 7.08
C ILE A 196 -6.35 11.24 7.35
N ARG A 197 -5.51 11.37 6.32
CA ARG A 197 -4.12 11.82 6.45
C ARG A 197 -4.02 13.21 7.07
N LEU A 198 -4.83 14.15 6.60
CA LEU A 198 -4.83 15.54 7.07
C LEU A 198 -5.37 15.65 8.52
N GLU A 199 -6.46 14.98 8.83
CA GLU A 199 -7.08 14.94 10.17
C GLU A 199 -6.14 14.29 11.19
N THR A 200 -5.56 13.12 10.88
CA THR A 200 -4.63 12.40 11.76
C THR A 200 -3.37 13.24 12.09
N ARG A 201 -3.02 14.19 11.23
CA ARG A 201 -1.88 15.08 11.41
C ARG A 201 -2.26 16.49 11.88
N ASN A 202 -3.52 16.72 12.27
CA ASN A 202 -4.06 18.02 12.70
C ASN A 202 -3.77 19.15 11.68
N LEU A 203 -3.93 18.85 10.39
CA LEU A 203 -3.70 19.79 9.31
C LEU A 203 -5.00 20.42 8.77
N ILE A 204 -6.13 19.84 9.10
CA ILE A 204 -7.48 20.36 8.91
C ILE A 204 -8.36 20.09 10.11
#